data_aa417fedd103e0d82a07ac772c9f75dc
#
_entry.id   aa417fedd103e0d82a07ac772c9f75dc
#
_cell.length_a   1.000
_cell.length_b   1.000
_cell.length_c   1.000
_cell.angle_alpha   90.00
_cell.angle_beta   90.00
_cell.angle_gamma   90.00
#
_symmetry.space_group_name_H-M   'P 1'
#
loop_
_entity.id
_entity.type
_entity.pdbx_description
1 polymer ?
#
loop_
_entity_poly.entity_id
_entity_poly.type
_entity_poly.pdbx_seq_one_letter_code
_entity_poly.pdbx_strand_id
1 'polypeptide(L)'
;YNGCRITDCRSGEIIYSKYLPNDVAAPLLEIVKKYPGIDILAYTDTELISGGDTNEYSEKESFINHMPITKVDDFVSYVTKNNNNKFLITGEPELIQEVKAEAEKQFHSYLSIYCSDPFFLEIMPQGIDKAHSLTKLLTSIGLSTDAMICCGDGYNDLAMIETAGLGVAMENAQPLVKESADYITKSNDEDGVLHVINEFMR
;
A
#
# COMPACT_ATOMS: atom_id res chain seq x y z
N TYR A 1 -4.50 1.69 -0.17
CA TYR A 1 -3.86 2.37 0.99
C TYR A 1 -3.27 1.38 2.02
N ASN A 2 -3.05 0.11 1.65
CA ASN A 2 -2.39 -0.92 2.48
C ASN A 2 -2.88 -0.98 3.94
N GLY A 3 -4.19 -0.74 4.15
CA GLY A 3 -4.81 -0.74 5.47
C GLY A 3 -4.94 0.63 6.14
N CYS A 4 -4.43 1.71 5.58
CA CYS A 4 -4.60 3.05 6.17
C CYS A 4 -6.04 3.57 6.14
N ARG A 5 -6.93 2.98 5.34
CA ARG A 5 -8.32 3.42 5.20
C ARG A 5 -9.28 2.23 5.11
N ILE A 6 -10.38 2.31 5.85
CA ILE A 6 -11.52 1.40 5.77
C ILE A 6 -12.74 2.24 5.41
N THR A 7 -13.41 1.87 4.32
CA THR A 7 -14.59 2.58 3.83
C THR A 7 -15.75 1.60 3.68
N ASP A 8 -16.93 1.96 4.14
CA ASP A 8 -18.16 1.22 3.84
C ASP A 8 -18.55 1.46 2.37
N CYS A 9 -18.56 0.39 1.57
CA CYS A 9 -18.81 0.49 0.14
C CYS A 9 -20.25 0.86 -0.22
N ARG A 10 -21.20 0.76 0.72
CA ARG A 10 -22.62 1.10 0.49
C ARG A 10 -22.91 2.56 0.78
N SER A 11 -22.41 3.05 1.90
CA SER A 11 -22.62 4.45 2.33
C SER A 11 -21.55 5.40 1.84
N GLY A 12 -20.35 4.91 1.48
CA GLY A 12 -19.16 5.71 1.23
C GLY A 12 -18.52 6.28 2.51
N GLU A 13 -19.02 5.90 3.68
CA GLU A 13 -18.52 6.38 4.96
C GLU A 13 -17.12 5.83 5.26
N ILE A 14 -16.22 6.70 5.69
CA ILE A 14 -14.89 6.30 6.16
C ILE A 14 -15.00 5.85 7.61
N ILE A 15 -14.96 4.54 7.83
CA ILE A 15 -15.03 3.92 9.17
C ILE A 15 -13.73 4.13 9.93
N TYR A 16 -12.60 4.09 9.24
CA TYR A 16 -11.27 4.28 9.80
C TYR A 16 -10.35 4.91 8.77
N SER A 17 -9.51 5.84 9.22
CA SER A 17 -8.43 6.36 8.40
C SER A 17 -7.25 6.77 9.28
N LYS A 18 -6.02 6.44 8.85
CA LYS A 18 -4.78 6.94 9.44
C LYS A 18 -4.02 7.71 8.38
N TYR A 19 -3.60 8.90 8.75
CA TYR A 19 -2.96 9.83 7.83
C TYR A 19 -1.48 9.99 8.15
N LEU A 20 -0.72 10.32 7.13
CA LEU A 20 0.66 10.79 7.28
C LEU A 20 0.67 12.12 8.05
N PRO A 21 1.68 12.38 8.88
CA PRO A 21 1.89 13.71 9.45
C PRO A 21 2.11 14.74 8.34
N ASN A 22 1.54 15.94 8.50
CA ASN A 22 1.60 16.98 7.47
C ASN A 22 3.01 17.53 7.21
N ASP A 23 3.92 17.36 8.15
CA ASP A 23 5.30 17.86 8.10
C ASP A 23 6.26 16.95 7.33
N VAL A 24 5.82 15.77 6.87
CA VAL A 24 6.69 14.82 6.14
C VAL A 24 6.80 15.15 4.65
N ALA A 25 5.81 15.81 4.07
CA ALA A 25 5.75 16.03 2.62
C ALA A 25 6.92 16.90 2.10
N ALA A 26 7.23 18.00 2.80
CA ALA A 26 8.29 18.91 2.37
C ALA A 26 9.67 18.25 2.40
N PRO A 27 10.13 17.61 3.49
CA PRO A 27 11.43 16.97 3.49
C PRO A 27 11.51 15.73 2.58
N LEU A 28 10.41 15.01 2.36
CA LEU A 28 10.38 13.93 1.36
C LEU A 28 10.56 14.47 -0.06
N LEU A 29 9.87 15.55 -0.40
CA LEU A 29 10.02 16.19 -1.71
C LEU A 29 11.45 16.71 -1.92
N GLU A 30 12.11 17.22 -0.89
CA GLU A 30 13.52 17.64 -0.97
C GLU A 30 14.47 16.46 -1.20
N ILE A 31 14.14 15.27 -0.68
CA ILE A 31 14.90 14.06 -1.03
C ILE A 31 14.66 13.70 -2.50
N VAL A 32 13.41 13.62 -2.93
CA VAL A 32 13.02 13.26 -4.31
C VAL A 32 13.71 14.18 -5.34
N LYS A 33 13.73 15.48 -5.11
CA LYS A 33 14.36 16.47 -6.01
C LYS A 33 15.86 16.29 -6.24
N LYS A 34 16.57 15.54 -5.41
CA LYS A 34 17.99 15.24 -5.61
C LYS A 34 18.20 14.21 -6.72
N TYR A 35 17.17 13.46 -7.06
CA TYR A 35 17.21 12.34 -7.98
C TYR A 35 16.35 12.61 -9.21
N PRO A 36 16.91 13.12 -10.33
CA PRO A 36 16.18 13.33 -11.58
C PRO A 36 15.50 12.04 -12.04
N GLY A 37 14.26 12.15 -12.50
CA GLY A 37 13.47 11.00 -12.95
C GLY A 37 12.72 10.27 -11.82
N ILE A 38 12.79 10.73 -10.57
CA ILE A 38 12.00 10.22 -9.47
C ILE A 38 10.74 11.07 -9.31
N ASP A 39 9.60 10.42 -9.14
CA ASP A 39 8.31 11.07 -8.81
C ASP A 39 7.87 10.74 -7.39
N ILE A 40 7.06 11.62 -6.83
CA ILE A 40 6.31 11.39 -5.58
C ILE A 40 4.83 11.61 -5.87
N LEU A 41 4.02 10.60 -5.57
CA LEU A 41 2.59 10.59 -5.81
C LEU A 41 1.81 10.63 -4.49
N ALA A 42 0.84 11.52 -4.41
CA ALA A 42 -0.23 11.48 -3.40
C ALA A 42 -1.52 10.99 -4.06
N TYR A 43 -2.43 10.43 -3.27
CA TYR A 43 -3.68 9.86 -3.76
C TYR A 43 -4.87 10.68 -3.29
N THR A 44 -5.75 11.01 -4.22
CA THR A 44 -7.12 11.46 -3.94
C THR A 44 -8.10 10.30 -4.16
N ASP A 45 -9.40 10.57 -4.11
CA ASP A 45 -10.40 9.55 -4.44
C ASP A 45 -10.52 9.33 -5.97
N THR A 46 -9.96 10.22 -6.80
CA THR A 46 -10.17 10.21 -8.27
C THR A 46 -8.91 10.37 -9.11
N GLU A 47 -7.81 10.81 -8.53
CA GLU A 47 -6.57 11.12 -9.26
C GLU A 47 -5.32 10.94 -8.40
N LEU A 48 -4.18 10.79 -9.07
CA LEU A 48 -2.85 10.81 -8.50
C LEU A 48 -2.26 12.21 -8.64
N ILE A 49 -1.73 12.77 -7.57
CA ILE A 49 -1.10 14.09 -7.56
C ILE A 49 0.42 13.89 -7.59
N SER A 50 1.05 14.35 -8.67
CA SER A 50 2.50 14.28 -8.87
C SER A 50 3.19 15.52 -8.34
N GLY A 51 4.29 15.33 -7.59
CA GLY A 51 5.13 16.39 -7.06
C GLY A 51 6.58 16.35 -7.57
N GLY A 52 6.95 15.34 -8.33
CA GLY A 52 8.29 15.13 -8.87
C GLY A 52 8.33 15.10 -10.41
N ASP A 53 9.20 14.27 -10.95
CA ASP A 53 9.32 14.02 -12.39
C ASP A 53 8.51 12.77 -12.75
N THR A 54 7.33 12.98 -13.35
CA THR A 54 6.48 11.89 -13.85
C THR A 54 7.30 10.98 -14.79
N ASN A 55 7.23 9.68 -14.52
CA ASN A 55 8.03 8.66 -15.21
C ASN A 55 7.14 7.46 -15.61
N GLU A 56 7.70 6.47 -16.29
CA GLU A 56 6.96 5.29 -16.74
C GLU A 56 6.32 4.49 -15.58
N TYR A 57 6.91 4.53 -14.39
CA TYR A 57 6.38 3.85 -13.20
C TYR A 57 5.22 4.63 -12.57
N SER A 58 5.23 5.98 -12.62
CA SER A 58 4.06 6.80 -12.28
C SER A 58 2.90 6.50 -13.23
N GLU A 59 3.17 6.37 -14.53
CA GLU A 59 2.17 6.00 -15.53
C GLU A 59 1.64 4.57 -15.32
N LYS A 60 2.51 3.64 -14.92
CA LYS A 60 2.11 2.28 -14.55
C LYS A 60 1.15 2.27 -13.36
N GLU A 61 1.43 3.06 -12.32
CA GLU A 61 0.53 3.21 -11.16
C GLU A 61 -0.81 3.82 -11.56
N SER A 62 -0.79 4.82 -12.43
CA SER A 62 -1.99 5.41 -13.03
C SER A 62 -2.83 4.38 -13.78
N PHE A 63 -2.20 3.56 -14.59
CA PHE A 63 -2.85 2.49 -15.35
C PHE A 63 -3.47 1.42 -14.43
N ILE A 64 -2.71 0.95 -13.43
CA ILE A 64 -3.17 -0.09 -12.49
C ILE A 64 -4.42 0.37 -11.71
N ASN A 65 -4.42 1.63 -11.26
CA ASN A 65 -5.52 2.18 -10.45
C ASN A 65 -6.63 2.84 -11.29
N HIS A 66 -6.48 2.94 -12.62
CA HIS A 66 -7.38 3.69 -13.51
C HIS A 66 -7.58 5.15 -13.05
N MET A 67 -6.52 5.78 -12.54
CA MET A 67 -6.54 7.15 -12.01
C MET A 67 -5.62 8.04 -12.83
N PRO A 68 -6.08 9.20 -13.34
CA PRO A 68 -5.21 10.13 -14.05
C PRO A 68 -4.17 10.75 -13.12
N ILE A 69 -3.03 11.16 -13.69
CA ILE A 69 -2.00 11.91 -12.98
C ILE A 69 -2.21 13.39 -13.23
N THR A 70 -2.28 14.16 -12.15
CA THR A 70 -2.28 15.64 -12.18
C THR A 70 -1.01 16.16 -11.55
N LYS A 71 -0.21 16.90 -12.33
CA LYS A 71 0.97 17.60 -11.83
C LYS A 71 0.55 18.94 -11.22
N VAL A 72 1.05 19.24 -10.02
CA VAL A 72 0.77 20.49 -9.31
C VAL A 72 2.08 21.30 -9.12
N ASP A 73 1.97 22.62 -9.21
CA ASP A 73 3.15 23.52 -9.06
C ASP A 73 3.71 23.52 -7.63
N ASP A 74 2.83 23.40 -6.63
CA ASP A 74 3.19 23.36 -5.22
C ASP A 74 2.58 22.13 -4.55
N PHE A 75 3.28 21.00 -4.69
CA PHE A 75 2.90 19.72 -4.13
C PHE A 75 2.74 19.79 -2.61
N VAL A 76 3.69 20.42 -1.90
CA VAL A 76 3.66 20.52 -0.43
C VAL A 76 2.42 21.27 0.03
N SER A 77 2.12 22.43 -0.57
CA SER A 77 0.93 23.20 -0.22
C SER A 77 -0.37 22.44 -0.55
N TYR A 78 -0.37 21.64 -1.62
CA TYR A 78 -1.51 20.81 -1.97
C TYR A 78 -1.76 19.72 -0.92
N VAL A 79 -0.74 18.91 -0.62
CA VAL A 79 -0.90 17.75 0.27
C VAL A 79 -1.08 18.13 1.74
N THR A 80 -0.54 19.27 2.19
CA THR A 80 -0.75 19.74 3.58
C THR A 80 -2.16 20.27 3.83
N LYS A 81 -2.89 20.64 2.80
CA LYS A 81 -4.32 21.03 2.92
C LYS A 81 -5.26 19.83 2.89
N ASN A 82 -4.76 18.67 2.52
CA ASN A 82 -5.52 17.44 2.36
C ASN A 82 -4.93 16.35 3.24
N ASN A 83 -5.77 15.45 3.73
CA ASN A 83 -5.32 14.29 4.47
C ASN A 83 -4.77 13.23 3.50
N ASN A 84 -3.54 12.76 3.73
CA ASN A 84 -2.90 11.76 2.90
C ASN A 84 -2.68 10.47 3.68
N ASN A 85 -3.16 9.35 3.17
CA ASN A 85 -2.97 8.05 3.80
C ASN A 85 -1.59 7.46 3.50
N LYS A 86 -1.06 7.73 2.31
CA LYS A 86 0.27 7.29 1.87
C LYS A 86 0.82 8.23 0.81
N PHE A 87 2.13 8.21 0.62
CA PHE A 87 2.79 8.62 -0.61
C PHE A 87 3.42 7.41 -1.29
N LEU A 88 3.50 7.44 -2.61
CA LEU A 88 4.27 6.49 -3.41
C LEU A 88 5.39 7.24 -4.12
N ILE A 89 6.62 6.80 -3.96
CA ILE A 89 7.76 7.31 -4.72
C ILE A 89 8.08 6.29 -5.80
N THR A 90 8.22 6.77 -7.04
CA THR A 90 8.40 5.92 -8.22
C THR A 90 9.63 6.32 -9.01
N GLY A 91 10.31 5.34 -9.60
CA GLY A 91 11.47 5.56 -10.47
C GLY A 91 12.31 4.31 -10.68
N GLU A 92 13.49 4.50 -11.27
CA GLU A 92 14.43 3.41 -11.51
C GLU A 92 14.80 2.69 -10.19
N PRO A 93 14.83 1.34 -10.19
CA PRO A 93 15.05 0.53 -8.98
C PRO A 93 16.28 0.94 -8.18
N GLU A 94 17.41 1.24 -8.84
CA GLU A 94 18.65 1.64 -8.19
C GLU A 94 18.48 2.97 -7.45
N LEU A 95 17.83 3.97 -8.09
CA LEU A 95 17.55 5.27 -7.46
C LEU A 95 16.54 5.14 -6.32
N ILE A 96 15.56 4.26 -6.46
CA ILE A 96 14.59 3.97 -5.39
C ILE A 96 15.28 3.47 -4.11
N GLN A 97 16.34 2.65 -4.23
CA GLN A 97 17.11 2.20 -3.06
C GLN A 97 17.87 3.35 -2.39
N GLU A 98 18.40 4.30 -3.19
CA GLU A 98 19.09 5.48 -2.65
C GLU A 98 18.10 6.40 -1.92
N VAL A 99 16.96 6.70 -2.54
CA VAL A 99 15.87 7.49 -1.94
C VAL A 99 15.36 6.83 -0.66
N LYS A 100 15.16 5.50 -0.68
CA LYS A 100 14.76 4.73 0.50
C LYS A 100 15.75 4.89 1.64
N ALA A 101 17.04 4.72 1.38
CA ALA A 101 18.09 4.85 2.39
C ALA A 101 18.14 6.26 3.01
N GLU A 102 17.92 7.32 2.22
CA GLU A 102 17.81 8.68 2.77
C GLU A 102 16.54 8.90 3.57
N ALA A 103 15.39 8.42 3.08
CA ALA A 103 14.11 8.55 3.78
C ALA A 103 14.13 7.78 5.12
N GLU A 104 14.66 6.56 5.15
CA GLU A 104 14.80 5.77 6.37
C GLU A 104 15.67 6.46 7.43
N LYS A 105 16.77 7.11 7.05
CA LYS A 105 17.61 7.88 7.99
C LYS A 105 16.84 8.96 8.73
N GLN A 106 15.87 9.58 8.07
CA GLN A 106 15.14 10.71 8.61
C GLN A 106 13.82 10.30 9.29
N PHE A 107 13.15 9.25 8.81
CA PHE A 107 11.76 8.99 9.15
C PHE A 107 11.49 7.60 9.76
N HIS A 108 12.48 6.70 9.85
CA HIS A 108 12.30 5.30 10.31
C HIS A 108 11.62 5.16 11.67
N SER A 109 11.69 6.18 12.53
CA SER A 109 11.12 6.11 13.89
C SER A 109 9.60 6.32 13.94
N TYR A 110 8.98 6.83 12.88
CA TYR A 110 7.55 7.15 12.88
C TYR A 110 6.83 6.95 11.54
N LEU A 111 7.54 6.54 10.49
CA LEU A 111 6.96 6.09 9.22
C LEU A 111 7.35 4.66 8.92
N SER A 112 6.47 3.96 8.22
CA SER A 112 6.76 2.70 7.54
C SER A 112 7.22 3.00 6.12
N ILE A 113 8.44 2.55 5.76
CA ILE A 113 9.09 2.81 4.47
C ILE A 113 9.53 1.48 3.90
N TYR A 114 8.94 1.04 2.80
CA TYR A 114 9.26 -0.24 2.19
C TYR A 114 8.95 -0.24 0.69
N CYS A 115 9.61 -1.11 -0.07
CA CYS A 115 9.31 -1.29 -1.48
C CYS A 115 8.23 -2.36 -1.63
N SER A 116 7.12 -2.01 -2.29
CA SER A 116 6.10 -2.97 -2.74
C SER A 116 6.53 -3.66 -4.03
N ASP A 117 7.24 -2.93 -4.89
CA ASP A 117 7.94 -3.38 -6.09
C ASP A 117 9.33 -2.73 -6.15
N PRO A 118 10.29 -3.22 -6.94
CA PRO A 118 11.62 -2.63 -7.03
C PRO A 118 11.62 -1.13 -7.36
N PHE A 119 10.62 -0.66 -8.11
CA PHE A 119 10.42 0.71 -8.59
C PHE A 119 9.35 1.49 -7.82
N PHE A 120 8.75 0.90 -6.78
CA PHE A 120 7.71 1.49 -5.93
C PHE A 120 8.14 1.53 -4.47
N LEU A 121 8.34 2.73 -3.92
CA LEU A 121 8.64 2.96 -2.51
C LEU A 121 7.41 3.55 -1.81
N GLU A 122 6.84 2.77 -0.92
CA GLU A 122 5.68 3.15 -0.11
C GLU A 122 6.13 3.94 1.13
N ILE A 123 5.51 5.08 1.36
CA ILE A 123 5.68 5.90 2.57
C ILE A 123 4.34 5.94 3.29
N MET A 124 4.30 5.36 4.48
CA MET A 124 3.05 5.16 5.22
C MET A 124 3.19 5.53 6.70
N PRO A 125 2.09 5.82 7.40
CA PRO A 125 2.10 5.93 8.85
C PRO A 125 2.60 4.63 9.50
N GLN A 126 3.43 4.75 10.54
CA GLN A 126 3.96 3.57 11.24
C GLN A 126 2.86 2.74 11.92
N GLY A 127 3.07 1.42 11.99
CA GLY A 127 2.19 0.49 12.70
C GLY A 127 0.85 0.26 12.00
N ILE A 128 0.81 0.46 10.69
CA ILE A 128 -0.32 0.10 9.84
C ILE A 128 0.15 -0.89 8.78
N ASP A 129 -0.57 -1.99 8.71
CA ASP A 129 -0.53 -2.98 7.67
C ASP A 129 -1.95 -3.49 7.39
N LYS A 130 -2.09 -4.40 6.44
CA LYS A 130 -3.39 -4.98 6.09
C LYS A 130 -4.00 -5.75 7.27
N ALA A 131 -3.19 -6.49 8.04
CA ALA A 131 -3.64 -7.27 9.19
C ALA A 131 -4.23 -6.40 10.29
N HIS A 132 -3.55 -5.31 10.65
CA HIS A 132 -4.02 -4.37 11.66
C HIS A 132 -5.40 -3.81 11.32
N SER A 133 -5.61 -3.41 10.08
CA SER A 133 -6.88 -2.82 9.64
C SER A 133 -8.00 -3.86 9.53
N LEU A 134 -7.69 -5.06 9.05
CA LEU A 134 -8.64 -6.17 9.03
C LEU A 134 -9.06 -6.56 10.44
N THR A 135 -8.12 -6.64 11.39
CA THR A 135 -8.43 -6.90 12.81
C THR A 135 -9.35 -5.83 13.39
N LYS A 136 -9.11 -4.55 13.09
CA LYS A 136 -10.02 -3.46 13.51
C LYS A 136 -11.41 -3.60 12.92
N LEU A 137 -11.50 -3.89 11.62
CA LEU A 137 -12.76 -4.10 10.93
C LEU A 137 -13.54 -5.26 11.57
N LEU A 138 -12.90 -6.43 11.72
CA LEU A 138 -13.53 -7.61 12.32
C LEU A 138 -14.03 -7.33 13.74
N THR A 139 -13.20 -6.70 14.57
CA THR A 139 -13.58 -6.30 15.93
C THR A 139 -14.81 -5.39 15.93
N SER A 140 -14.90 -4.44 14.99
CA SER A 140 -16.03 -3.50 14.88
C SER A 140 -17.36 -4.18 14.54
N ILE A 141 -17.31 -5.34 13.89
CA ILE A 141 -18.49 -6.15 13.52
C ILE A 141 -18.67 -7.38 14.43
N GLY A 142 -17.90 -7.47 15.53
CA GLY A 142 -18.02 -8.55 16.53
C GLY A 142 -17.41 -9.89 16.11
N LEU A 143 -16.48 -9.89 15.16
CA LEU A 143 -15.73 -11.07 14.71
C LEU A 143 -14.29 -11.05 15.19
N SER A 144 -13.66 -12.22 15.25
CA SER A 144 -12.22 -12.39 15.46
C SER A 144 -11.51 -12.76 14.16
N THR A 145 -10.19 -12.67 14.17
CA THR A 145 -9.34 -13.09 13.03
C THR A 145 -9.45 -14.60 12.75
N ASP A 146 -9.86 -15.42 13.73
CA ASP A 146 -10.11 -16.86 13.52
C ASP A 146 -11.23 -17.14 12.51
N ALA A 147 -12.15 -16.16 12.32
CA ALA A 147 -13.23 -16.24 11.33
C ALA A 147 -12.83 -15.67 9.95
N MET A 148 -11.57 -15.29 9.77
CA MET A 148 -11.05 -14.63 8.56
C MET A 148 -10.33 -15.63 7.67
N ILE A 149 -10.62 -15.59 6.37
CA ILE A 149 -9.82 -16.22 5.32
C ILE A 149 -9.14 -15.09 4.55
N CYS A 150 -7.82 -15.13 4.43
CA CYS A 150 -7.04 -14.15 3.67
C CYS A 150 -6.31 -14.83 2.50
N CYS A 151 -6.40 -14.24 1.31
CA CYS A 151 -5.59 -14.62 0.16
C CYS A 151 -4.60 -13.51 -0.18
N GLY A 152 -3.36 -13.85 -0.50
CA GLY A 152 -2.35 -12.88 -0.87
C GLY A 152 -1.19 -13.47 -1.64
N ASP A 153 -0.38 -12.60 -2.27
CA ASP A 153 0.76 -13.01 -3.09
C ASP A 153 2.04 -12.21 -2.81
N GLY A 154 1.91 -11.00 -2.24
CA GLY A 154 3.01 -10.09 -1.97
C GLY A 154 3.46 -10.04 -0.51
N TYR A 155 4.64 -9.47 -0.26
CA TYR A 155 5.16 -9.27 1.10
C TYR A 155 4.26 -8.39 1.98
N ASN A 156 3.49 -7.48 1.38
CA ASN A 156 2.50 -6.64 2.05
C ASN A 156 1.27 -7.42 2.53
N ASP A 157 1.11 -8.68 2.12
CA ASP A 157 0.03 -9.58 2.52
C ASP A 157 0.45 -10.52 3.67
N LEU A 158 1.74 -10.65 3.93
CA LEU A 158 2.30 -11.62 4.88
C LEU A 158 1.63 -11.54 6.25
N ALA A 159 1.57 -10.34 6.83
CA ALA A 159 0.98 -10.16 8.16
C ALA A 159 -0.52 -10.54 8.21
N MET A 160 -1.30 -10.28 7.15
CA MET A 160 -2.71 -10.69 7.14
C MET A 160 -2.88 -12.20 6.96
N ILE A 161 -1.98 -12.86 6.21
CA ILE A 161 -1.96 -14.32 6.06
C ILE A 161 -1.64 -14.97 7.40
N GLU A 162 -0.60 -14.52 8.10
CA GLU A 162 -0.21 -15.06 9.42
C GLU A 162 -1.24 -14.80 10.52
N THR A 163 -2.07 -13.76 10.37
CA THR A 163 -3.08 -13.37 11.37
C THR A 163 -4.43 -14.06 11.15
N ALA A 164 -4.72 -14.52 9.94
CA ALA A 164 -6.00 -15.11 9.57
C ALA A 164 -6.21 -16.48 10.23
N GLY A 165 -7.47 -16.85 10.43
CA GLY A 165 -7.84 -18.23 10.80
C GLY A 165 -7.54 -19.23 9.68
N LEU A 166 -7.51 -18.77 8.42
CA LEU A 166 -6.98 -19.49 7.26
C LEU A 166 -6.21 -18.51 6.38
N GLY A 167 -4.90 -18.57 6.44
CA GLY A 167 -4.00 -17.82 5.57
C GLY A 167 -3.70 -18.57 4.27
N VAL A 168 -3.99 -17.97 3.13
CA VAL A 168 -3.86 -18.60 1.82
C VAL A 168 -2.86 -17.83 0.96
N ALA A 169 -1.82 -18.50 0.46
CA ALA A 169 -0.94 -17.96 -0.56
C ALA A 169 -1.44 -18.32 -1.96
N MET A 170 -1.36 -17.36 -2.88
CA MET A 170 -1.57 -17.63 -4.30
C MET A 170 -0.40 -18.46 -4.87
N GLU A 171 -0.62 -19.24 -5.93
CA GLU A 171 0.46 -20.02 -6.54
C GLU A 171 1.59 -19.13 -7.10
N ASN A 172 1.25 -17.95 -7.59
CA ASN A 172 2.21 -16.94 -8.02
C ASN A 172 2.84 -16.12 -6.88
N ALA A 173 2.55 -16.44 -5.59
CA ALA A 173 3.04 -15.70 -4.44
C ALA A 173 4.56 -15.82 -4.25
N GLN A 174 5.14 -14.82 -3.58
CA GLN A 174 6.54 -14.82 -3.16
C GLN A 174 6.85 -16.03 -2.25
N PRO A 175 8.07 -16.57 -2.28
CA PRO A 175 8.42 -17.77 -1.52
C PRO A 175 8.08 -17.70 -0.04
N LEU A 176 8.43 -16.59 0.64
CA LEU A 176 8.16 -16.41 2.07
C LEU A 176 6.65 -16.37 2.37
N VAL A 177 5.83 -15.82 1.46
CA VAL A 177 4.37 -15.79 1.62
C VAL A 177 3.80 -17.21 1.55
N LYS A 178 4.32 -18.05 0.65
CA LYS A 178 3.94 -19.48 0.56
C LYS A 178 4.34 -20.26 1.81
N GLU A 179 5.53 -19.98 2.35
CA GLU A 179 6.04 -20.65 3.57
C GLU A 179 5.21 -20.32 4.80
N SER A 180 4.63 -19.12 4.86
CA SER A 180 3.84 -18.65 6.01
C SER A 180 2.34 -18.96 5.91
N ALA A 181 1.86 -19.46 4.78
CA ALA A 181 0.45 -19.75 4.56
C ALA A 181 0.06 -21.16 5.02
N ASP A 182 -1.18 -21.28 5.51
CA ASP A 182 -1.79 -22.58 5.84
C ASP A 182 -2.15 -23.40 4.59
N TYR A 183 -2.43 -22.71 3.48
CA TYR A 183 -2.86 -23.31 2.23
C TYR A 183 -2.30 -22.56 1.03
N ILE A 184 -1.93 -23.29 -0.05
CA ILE A 184 -1.54 -22.69 -1.33
C ILE A 184 -2.64 -22.98 -2.33
N THR A 185 -3.27 -21.93 -2.85
CA THR A 185 -4.30 -22.03 -3.87
C THR A 185 -3.70 -21.93 -5.27
N LYS A 186 -4.54 -21.84 -6.29
CA LYS A 186 -4.14 -21.62 -7.68
C LYS A 186 -3.61 -20.20 -7.89
N SER A 187 -3.02 -19.95 -9.06
CA SER A 187 -2.52 -18.63 -9.45
C SER A 187 -3.67 -17.63 -9.68
N ASN A 188 -3.31 -16.36 -9.80
CA ASN A 188 -4.25 -15.29 -10.19
C ASN A 188 -4.85 -15.54 -11.58
N ASP A 189 -4.12 -16.19 -12.49
CA ASP A 189 -4.57 -16.51 -13.85
C ASP A 189 -5.51 -17.75 -13.90
N GLU A 190 -5.62 -18.48 -12.79
CA GLU A 190 -6.42 -19.70 -12.66
C GLU A 190 -7.54 -19.58 -11.62
N ASP A 191 -8.01 -18.35 -11.37
CA ASP A 191 -9.09 -18.06 -10.43
C ASP A 191 -8.83 -18.58 -9.00
N GLY A 192 -7.60 -18.43 -8.48
CA GLY A 192 -7.20 -18.98 -7.19
C GLY A 192 -8.07 -18.56 -6.01
N VAL A 193 -8.54 -17.30 -5.97
CA VAL A 193 -9.47 -16.84 -4.93
C VAL A 193 -10.84 -17.53 -5.04
N LEU A 194 -11.36 -17.72 -6.25
CA LEU A 194 -12.61 -18.46 -6.47
C LEU A 194 -12.47 -19.92 -6.02
N HIS A 195 -11.29 -20.52 -6.23
CA HIS A 195 -11.01 -21.87 -5.75
C HIS A 195 -11.13 -21.96 -4.22
N VAL A 196 -10.56 -20.98 -3.48
CA VAL A 196 -10.66 -20.90 -2.01
C VAL A 196 -12.11 -20.76 -1.57
N ILE A 197 -12.89 -19.89 -2.21
CA ILE A 197 -14.33 -19.72 -1.89
C ILE A 197 -15.08 -21.02 -2.05
N ASN A 198 -14.86 -21.74 -3.14
CA ASN A 198 -15.52 -23.01 -3.41
C ASN A 198 -15.12 -24.14 -2.45
N GLU A 199 -13.90 -24.12 -1.93
CA GLU A 199 -13.38 -25.17 -1.04
C GLU A 199 -13.76 -24.93 0.42
N PHE A 200 -13.67 -23.69 0.91
CA PHE A 200 -13.73 -23.37 2.34
C PHE A 200 -14.96 -22.56 2.77
N MET A 201 -15.74 -21.97 1.85
CA MET A 201 -16.89 -21.11 2.16
C MET A 201 -18.23 -21.75 1.71
N ARG A 202 -18.46 -23.00 2.08
CA ARG A 202 -19.69 -23.72 1.78
C ARG A 202 -20.72 -23.60 2.90
#